data_9c471fe42138f323c05db09f45153a4e
#
_entry.id   9c471fe42138f323c05db09f45153a4e
#
_cell.length_a   1.000
_cell.length_b   1.000
_cell.length_c   1.000
_cell.angle_alpha   90.00
_cell.angle_beta   90.00
_cell.angle_gamma   90.00
#
_symmetry.space_group_name_H-M   'P 1'
#
loop_
_entity.id
_entity.type
_entity.pdbx_description
1 polymer ?
#
loop_
_entity_poly.entity_id
_entity_poly.type
_entity_poly.pdbx_seq_one_letter_code
_entity_poly.pdbx_strand_id
1 'polypeptide(L)'
;DYSHINDHQTKETFIEIEKSIKALGYQCEIFGGVPELLQAQNSKPDFTDTIFLNLSDGLSQQYSRVQIPILCDMLGVKYSGGNPFTVALTSNKFYTKLAVEKLGVPIPWSILVNTNNLPDQRTLKTIPYPVIIKPNCEGSSVGIDSSSICKNSEQLHLKMFSMLEKYSEIIIEKFIPGYDITNFIIGNVENFRLNQTLAAFHDKKIIDDQEIMSINDYIAERNSYGDALKFISDYTNKKIMNYSQSIVSKLDIYDIARIDYRVTKTGEIYFLEVNTVPAIHRRTQAGSVCKILNITFEQFLDLYVSSVKKRLQKSK
;
A
#
# COMPACT_ATOMS: atom_id res chain seq x y z
N ASP A 1 -12.76 14.88 -9.65
CA ASP A 1 -11.42 14.84 -10.24
C ASP A 1 -10.39 14.81 -9.11
N TYR A 2 -9.86 13.62 -8.85
CA TYR A 2 -8.88 13.38 -7.79
C TYR A 2 -7.45 13.32 -8.36
N SER A 3 -7.23 13.87 -9.54
CA SER A 3 -5.93 13.89 -10.22
C SER A 3 -4.82 14.58 -9.42
N HIS A 4 -5.18 15.30 -8.33
CA HIS A 4 -4.25 16.04 -7.47
C HIS A 4 -3.80 15.22 -6.23
N ILE A 5 -4.30 14.00 -6.04
CA ILE A 5 -4.05 13.21 -4.82
C ILE A 5 -2.79 12.37 -4.93
N ASN A 6 -2.21 12.25 -6.10
CA ASN A 6 -0.91 11.60 -6.30
C ASN A 6 0.27 12.46 -5.82
N ASP A 7 0.02 13.41 -4.92
CA ASP A 7 0.97 14.43 -4.46
C ASP A 7 2.20 13.90 -3.72
N HIS A 8 2.22 12.62 -3.37
CA HIS A 8 3.44 12.05 -2.76
C HIS A 8 4.53 11.71 -3.76
N GLN A 9 4.21 11.67 -5.05
CA GLN A 9 5.14 11.41 -6.13
C GLN A 9 5.19 12.59 -7.11
N THR A 10 5.48 13.78 -6.58
CA THR A 10 5.68 14.98 -7.40
C THR A 10 6.97 14.88 -8.21
N LYS A 11 7.12 15.75 -9.20
CA LYS A 11 8.37 15.87 -9.97
C LYS A 11 9.58 16.10 -9.05
N GLU A 12 9.42 16.88 -8.00
CA GLU A 12 10.44 17.17 -7.00
C GLU A 12 10.85 15.90 -6.24
N THR A 13 9.89 15.03 -5.91
CA THR A 13 10.13 13.72 -5.29
C THR A 13 11.02 12.85 -6.17
N PHE A 14 10.70 12.73 -7.46
CA PHE A 14 11.52 11.96 -8.41
C PHE A 14 12.92 12.53 -8.57
N ILE A 15 13.06 13.87 -8.64
CA ILE A 15 14.37 14.54 -8.70
C ILE A 15 15.19 14.26 -7.43
N GLU A 16 14.57 14.25 -6.25
CA GLU A 16 15.26 13.92 -4.99
C GLU A 16 15.74 12.46 -4.99
N ILE A 17 14.90 11.51 -5.40
CA ILE A 17 15.26 10.09 -5.51
C ILE A 17 16.40 9.90 -6.50
N GLU A 18 16.31 10.51 -7.69
CA GLU A 18 17.36 10.45 -8.70
C GLU A 18 18.71 10.95 -8.16
N LYS A 19 18.73 12.13 -7.51
CA LYS A 19 19.93 12.69 -6.89
C LYS A 19 20.51 11.78 -5.82
N SER A 20 19.66 11.21 -4.95
CA SER A 20 20.09 10.31 -3.89
C SER A 20 20.66 9.00 -4.45
N ILE A 21 20.08 8.44 -5.51
CA ILE A 21 20.60 7.23 -6.19
C ILE A 21 21.93 7.54 -6.88
N LYS A 22 22.08 8.70 -7.52
CA LYS A 22 23.36 9.13 -8.10
C LYS A 22 24.45 9.32 -7.05
N ALA A 23 24.11 9.83 -5.87
CA ALA A 23 25.04 9.96 -4.74
C ALA A 23 25.57 8.60 -4.23
N LEU A 24 24.83 7.51 -4.45
CA LEU A 24 25.26 6.13 -4.18
C LEU A 24 26.20 5.55 -5.26
N GLY A 25 26.53 6.33 -6.30
CA GLY A 25 27.41 5.90 -7.40
C GLY A 25 26.69 5.17 -8.54
N TYR A 26 25.35 5.12 -8.55
CA TYR A 26 24.62 4.55 -9.68
C TYR A 26 24.36 5.60 -10.77
N GLN A 27 24.36 5.17 -12.02
CA GLN A 27 23.73 5.94 -13.09
C GLN A 27 22.21 5.86 -12.90
N CYS A 28 21.54 6.99 -12.92
CA CYS A 28 20.10 7.08 -12.71
C CYS A 28 19.52 8.23 -13.53
N GLU A 29 18.35 8.02 -14.11
CA GLU A 29 17.60 9.05 -14.81
C GLU A 29 16.08 8.83 -14.59
N ILE A 30 15.31 9.90 -14.71
CA ILE A 30 13.85 9.81 -14.69
C ILE A 30 13.39 9.46 -16.10
N PHE A 31 12.91 8.23 -16.28
CA PHE A 31 12.45 7.75 -17.60
C PHE A 31 11.05 8.26 -17.95
N GLY A 32 10.16 8.31 -16.98
CA GLY A 32 8.76 8.64 -17.18
C GLY A 32 7.82 7.53 -16.73
N GLY A 33 6.66 7.40 -17.37
CA GLY A 33 5.63 6.43 -17.01
C GLY A 33 5.08 5.64 -18.21
N VAL A 34 3.76 5.40 -18.21
CA VAL A 34 3.08 4.62 -19.26
C VAL A 34 3.27 5.20 -20.66
N PRO A 35 3.15 6.53 -20.89
CA PRO A 35 3.36 7.08 -22.22
C PRO A 35 4.75 6.80 -22.79
N GLU A 36 5.80 6.98 -21.98
CA GLU A 36 7.19 6.78 -22.38
C GLU A 36 7.50 5.30 -22.60
N LEU A 37 6.92 4.38 -21.83
CA LEU A 37 7.04 2.93 -22.05
C LEU A 37 6.36 2.51 -23.35
N LEU A 38 5.20 3.09 -23.70
CA LEU A 38 4.55 2.84 -25.00
C LEU A 38 5.37 3.35 -26.17
N GLN A 39 6.04 4.51 -26.04
CA GLN A 39 6.96 5.01 -27.05
C GLN A 39 8.18 4.09 -27.21
N ALA A 40 8.71 3.58 -26.10
CA ALA A 40 9.84 2.64 -26.11
C ALA A 40 9.48 1.33 -26.84
N GLN A 41 8.23 0.86 -26.78
CA GLN A 41 7.77 -0.31 -27.54
C GLN A 41 7.99 -0.12 -29.06
N ASN A 42 7.83 1.10 -29.56
CA ASN A 42 8.01 1.40 -30.99
C ASN A 42 9.48 1.64 -31.35
N SER A 43 10.23 2.34 -30.52
CA SER A 43 11.64 2.70 -30.78
C SER A 43 12.64 1.59 -30.42
N LYS A 44 12.22 0.60 -29.63
CA LYS A 44 13.01 -0.55 -29.16
C LYS A 44 14.42 -0.17 -28.67
N PRO A 45 14.53 0.74 -27.70
CA PRO A 45 15.82 1.08 -27.12
C PRO A 45 16.46 -0.15 -26.43
N ASP A 46 17.77 -0.17 -26.31
CA ASP A 46 18.48 -1.22 -25.59
C ASP A 46 18.41 -0.98 -24.07
N PHE A 47 17.70 -1.83 -23.37
CA PHE A 47 17.57 -1.84 -21.92
C PHE A 47 18.32 -2.97 -21.21
N THR A 48 19.26 -3.64 -21.89
CA THR A 48 19.94 -4.85 -21.39
C THR A 48 20.53 -4.67 -19.99
N ASP A 49 21.16 -3.52 -19.72
CA ASP A 49 21.79 -3.20 -18.44
C ASP A 49 20.97 -2.24 -17.57
N THR A 50 19.70 -2.04 -17.92
CA THR A 50 18.81 -1.11 -17.24
C THR A 50 17.89 -1.85 -16.29
N ILE A 51 17.62 -1.24 -15.13
CA ILE A 51 16.61 -1.67 -14.16
C ILE A 51 15.64 -0.50 -13.93
N PHE A 52 14.37 -0.71 -14.20
CA PHE A 52 13.33 0.28 -13.90
C PHE A 52 12.91 0.17 -12.43
N LEU A 53 13.14 1.22 -11.66
CA LEU A 53 12.54 1.35 -10.33
C LEU A 53 11.10 1.84 -10.51
N ASN A 54 10.14 0.92 -10.41
CA ASN A 54 8.73 1.24 -10.56
C ASN A 54 8.21 1.99 -9.34
N LEU A 55 7.93 3.27 -9.53
CA LEU A 55 7.34 4.18 -8.54
C LEU A 55 6.06 4.83 -9.09
N SER A 56 5.52 4.33 -10.20
CA SER A 56 4.38 4.92 -10.90
C SER A 56 3.06 4.28 -10.48
N ASP A 57 2.03 5.10 -10.33
CA ASP A 57 0.65 4.66 -10.14
C ASP A 57 -0.08 4.31 -11.46
N GLY A 58 0.59 4.47 -12.62
CA GLY A 58 0.00 4.26 -13.94
C GLY A 58 -0.91 5.42 -14.38
N LEU A 59 -1.68 5.19 -15.44
CA LEU A 59 -2.71 6.14 -15.91
C LEU A 59 -4.01 5.88 -15.15
N SER A 60 -4.76 6.97 -14.87
CA SER A 60 -5.98 6.96 -14.05
C SER A 60 -7.05 5.98 -14.54
N GLN A 61 -7.08 4.80 -13.97
CA GLN A 61 -8.10 3.77 -14.15
C GLN A 61 -8.02 2.76 -13.00
N GLN A 62 -9.09 2.02 -12.78
CA GLN A 62 -9.03 0.86 -11.89
C GLN A 62 -7.89 -0.08 -12.31
N TYR A 63 -7.08 -0.54 -11.36
CA TYR A 63 -5.88 -1.36 -11.61
C TYR A 63 -4.76 -0.67 -12.42
N SER A 64 -4.70 0.65 -12.43
CA SER A 64 -3.69 1.41 -13.20
C SER A 64 -2.25 1.00 -12.90
N ARG A 65 -1.94 0.64 -11.66
CA ARG A 65 -0.60 0.20 -11.23
C ARG A 65 -0.08 -1.04 -11.95
N VAL A 66 -0.98 -1.87 -12.52
CA VAL A 66 -0.62 -3.08 -13.28
C VAL A 66 -0.03 -2.74 -14.65
N GLN A 67 -0.32 -1.57 -15.18
CA GLN A 67 0.12 -1.15 -16.52
C GLN A 67 1.65 -1.17 -16.64
N ILE A 68 2.37 -0.68 -15.63
CA ILE A 68 3.83 -0.60 -15.66
C ILE A 68 4.48 -2.00 -15.75
N PRO A 69 4.21 -2.95 -14.83
CA PRO A 69 4.81 -4.29 -14.94
C PRO A 69 4.42 -5.02 -16.22
N ILE A 70 3.18 -4.85 -16.75
CA ILE A 70 2.81 -5.44 -18.05
C ILE A 70 3.68 -4.87 -19.17
N LEU A 71 3.85 -3.55 -19.25
CA LEU A 71 4.66 -2.92 -20.29
C LEU A 71 6.13 -3.30 -20.16
N CYS A 72 6.65 -3.40 -18.95
CA CYS A 72 8.01 -3.87 -18.70
C CYS A 72 8.21 -5.33 -19.18
N ASP A 73 7.27 -6.23 -18.88
CA ASP A 73 7.30 -7.61 -19.36
C ASP A 73 7.25 -7.67 -20.90
N MET A 74 6.38 -6.87 -21.54
CA MET A 74 6.30 -6.78 -23.02
C MET A 74 7.59 -6.27 -23.66
N LEU A 75 8.31 -5.38 -23.00
CA LEU A 75 9.60 -4.83 -23.44
C LEU A 75 10.78 -5.74 -23.07
N GLY A 76 10.57 -6.78 -22.25
CA GLY A 76 11.65 -7.63 -21.73
C GLY A 76 12.61 -6.89 -20.80
N VAL A 77 12.17 -5.82 -20.14
CA VAL A 77 13.01 -5.01 -19.24
C VAL A 77 12.88 -5.45 -17.79
N LYS A 78 13.97 -5.30 -17.05
CA LYS A 78 14.02 -5.61 -15.63
C LYS A 78 13.40 -4.46 -14.82
N TYR A 79 12.58 -4.79 -13.83
CA TYR A 79 11.92 -3.77 -12.98
C TYR A 79 11.83 -4.21 -11.52
N SER A 80 11.61 -3.24 -10.65
CA SER A 80 11.36 -3.46 -9.21
C SER A 80 9.89 -3.71 -8.92
N GLY A 81 9.62 -4.39 -7.81
CA GLY A 81 8.27 -4.68 -7.32
C GLY A 81 7.68 -5.97 -7.88
N GLY A 82 6.38 -6.17 -7.61
CA GLY A 82 5.64 -7.37 -7.97
C GLY A 82 5.38 -7.51 -9.48
N ASN A 83 5.18 -8.76 -9.93
CA ASN A 83 4.71 -9.05 -11.28
C ASN A 83 3.27 -8.54 -11.49
N PRO A 84 2.75 -8.54 -12.74
CA PRO A 84 1.40 -8.02 -13.03
C PRO A 84 0.29 -8.66 -12.20
N PHE A 85 0.35 -9.98 -11.95
CA PHE A 85 -0.65 -10.68 -11.15
C PHE A 85 -0.61 -10.22 -9.69
N THR A 86 0.57 -10.13 -9.09
CA THR A 86 0.73 -9.66 -7.72
C THR A 86 0.21 -8.23 -7.55
N VAL A 87 0.54 -7.34 -8.49
CA VAL A 87 0.08 -5.95 -8.44
C VAL A 87 -1.43 -5.85 -8.64
N ALA A 88 -2.02 -6.66 -9.54
CA ALA A 88 -3.48 -6.73 -9.72
C ALA A 88 -4.19 -7.24 -8.45
N LEU A 89 -3.70 -8.34 -7.87
CA LEU A 89 -4.25 -8.91 -6.64
C LEU A 89 -4.21 -7.88 -5.51
N THR A 90 -3.04 -7.27 -5.26
CA THR A 90 -2.85 -6.35 -4.13
C THR A 90 -3.55 -5.00 -4.31
N SER A 91 -3.94 -4.66 -5.54
CA SER A 91 -4.79 -3.50 -5.82
C SER A 91 -6.27 -3.73 -5.47
N ASN A 92 -6.69 -4.97 -5.22
CA ASN A 92 -8.06 -5.33 -4.84
C ASN A 92 -8.10 -5.75 -3.37
N LYS A 93 -8.64 -4.89 -2.50
CA LYS A 93 -8.65 -5.12 -1.04
C LYS A 93 -9.34 -6.43 -0.65
N PHE A 94 -10.49 -6.74 -1.28
CA PHE A 94 -11.27 -7.92 -0.93
C PHE A 94 -10.54 -9.22 -1.27
N TYR A 95 -10.06 -9.37 -2.51
CA TYR A 95 -9.35 -10.58 -2.92
C TYR A 95 -7.98 -10.72 -2.25
N THR A 96 -7.30 -9.61 -1.97
CA THR A 96 -6.07 -9.63 -1.15
C THR A 96 -6.35 -10.19 0.24
N LYS A 97 -7.45 -9.74 0.90
CA LYS A 97 -7.83 -10.26 2.23
C LYS A 97 -8.09 -11.77 2.20
N LEU A 98 -8.81 -12.27 1.21
CA LEU A 98 -9.06 -13.72 1.06
C LEU A 98 -7.76 -14.51 0.90
N ALA A 99 -6.80 -13.98 0.11
CA ALA A 99 -5.50 -14.61 -0.04
C ALA A 99 -4.71 -14.59 1.27
N VAL A 100 -4.71 -13.46 1.98
CA VAL A 100 -3.99 -13.29 3.26
C VAL A 100 -4.61 -14.12 4.39
N GLU A 101 -5.93 -14.26 4.43
CA GLU A 101 -6.61 -15.14 5.38
C GLU A 101 -6.17 -16.61 5.25
N LYS A 102 -5.95 -17.09 4.03
CA LYS A 102 -5.42 -18.45 3.76
C LYS A 102 -4.01 -18.66 4.29
N LEU A 103 -3.26 -17.58 4.56
CA LEU A 103 -1.96 -17.64 5.22
C LEU A 103 -2.05 -17.67 6.76
N GLY A 104 -3.27 -17.70 7.32
CA GLY A 104 -3.51 -17.67 8.77
C GLY A 104 -3.35 -16.28 9.40
N VAL A 105 -3.35 -15.23 8.61
CA VAL A 105 -3.31 -13.85 9.10
C VAL A 105 -4.75 -13.36 9.30
N PRO A 106 -5.13 -12.89 10.51
CA PRO A 106 -6.48 -12.43 10.75
C PRO A 106 -6.84 -11.23 9.88
N ILE A 107 -8.06 -11.24 9.35
CA ILE A 107 -8.67 -10.14 8.59
C ILE A 107 -9.97 -9.70 9.26
N PRO A 108 -10.42 -8.45 9.11
CA PRO A 108 -11.77 -8.08 9.48
C PRO A 108 -12.79 -8.84 8.63
N TRP A 109 -13.93 -9.23 9.24
CA TRP A 109 -15.07 -9.68 8.44
C TRP A 109 -15.38 -8.68 7.33
N SER A 110 -15.62 -9.15 6.11
CA SER A 110 -15.86 -8.26 4.97
C SER A 110 -16.75 -8.89 3.91
N ILE A 111 -17.45 -8.03 3.16
CA ILE A 111 -18.17 -8.38 1.94
C ILE A 111 -17.82 -7.41 0.82
N LEU A 112 -17.75 -7.95 -0.40
CA LEU A 112 -17.62 -7.17 -1.63
C LEU A 112 -19.01 -6.83 -2.16
N VAL A 113 -19.24 -5.58 -2.52
CA VAL A 113 -20.51 -5.08 -3.04
C VAL A 113 -20.30 -4.32 -4.33
N ASN A 114 -21.13 -4.56 -5.31
CA ASN A 114 -21.26 -3.80 -6.56
C ASN A 114 -22.73 -3.71 -6.95
N THR A 115 -23.04 -3.01 -8.03
CA THR A 115 -24.42 -2.80 -8.49
C THR A 115 -25.16 -4.10 -8.85
N ASN A 116 -24.43 -5.18 -9.19
CA ASN A 116 -25.00 -6.49 -9.53
C ASN A 116 -25.14 -7.43 -8.32
N ASN A 117 -24.52 -7.07 -7.18
CA ASN A 117 -24.50 -7.88 -5.97
C ASN A 117 -24.71 -7.01 -4.74
N LEU A 118 -25.91 -6.45 -4.63
CA LEU A 118 -26.30 -5.65 -3.45
C LEU A 118 -26.78 -6.59 -2.31
N PRO A 119 -26.39 -6.34 -1.06
CA PRO A 119 -26.89 -7.09 0.09
C PRO A 119 -28.39 -6.84 0.26
N ASP A 120 -29.15 -7.91 0.44
CA ASP A 120 -30.58 -7.83 0.75
C ASP A 120 -30.82 -7.33 2.20
N GLN A 121 -32.09 -7.05 2.52
CA GLN A 121 -32.47 -6.56 3.85
C GLN A 121 -32.15 -7.55 4.98
N ARG A 122 -32.10 -8.86 4.71
CA ARG A 122 -31.72 -9.86 5.70
C ARG A 122 -30.24 -9.79 5.98
N THR A 123 -29.43 -9.74 4.93
CA THR A 123 -27.97 -9.57 5.02
C THR A 123 -27.63 -8.30 5.77
N LEU A 124 -28.25 -7.15 5.44
CA LEU A 124 -28.01 -5.89 6.14
C LEU A 124 -28.28 -5.95 7.66
N LYS A 125 -29.24 -6.77 8.10
CA LYS A 125 -29.54 -6.96 9.53
C LYS A 125 -28.52 -7.85 10.25
N THR A 126 -27.80 -8.71 9.55
CA THR A 126 -26.81 -9.63 10.13
C THR A 126 -25.39 -9.09 10.12
N ILE A 127 -25.17 -7.93 9.50
CA ILE A 127 -23.85 -7.25 9.48
C ILE A 127 -23.39 -6.92 10.91
N PRO A 128 -22.12 -7.19 11.26
CA PRO A 128 -21.59 -6.97 12.61
C PRO A 128 -21.20 -5.49 12.83
N TYR A 129 -22.19 -4.61 12.97
CA TYR A 129 -21.94 -3.18 13.19
C TYR A 129 -21.10 -2.89 14.46
N PRO A 130 -20.32 -1.77 14.51
CA PRO A 130 -20.08 -0.82 13.42
C PRO A 130 -19.23 -1.43 12.30
N VAL A 131 -19.45 -0.95 11.06
CA VAL A 131 -18.65 -1.32 9.89
C VAL A 131 -18.06 -0.09 9.24
N ILE A 132 -16.96 -0.28 8.49
CA ILE A 132 -16.41 0.73 7.60
C ILE A 132 -16.69 0.35 6.15
N ILE A 133 -17.10 1.32 5.36
CA ILE A 133 -17.31 1.17 3.92
C ILE A 133 -16.28 2.00 3.15
N LYS A 134 -15.66 1.40 2.13
CA LYS A 134 -14.59 2.05 1.35
C LYS A 134 -14.52 1.50 -0.08
N PRO A 135 -13.98 2.26 -1.04
CA PRO A 135 -13.73 1.75 -2.38
C PRO A 135 -12.78 0.54 -2.32
N ASN A 136 -13.09 -0.50 -3.13
CA ASN A 136 -12.32 -1.75 -3.10
C ASN A 136 -10.92 -1.60 -3.71
N CYS A 137 -10.77 -0.79 -4.76
CA CYS A 137 -9.54 -0.69 -5.54
C CYS A 137 -8.79 0.65 -5.42
N GLU A 138 -9.25 1.55 -4.53
CA GLU A 138 -8.59 2.84 -4.32
C GLU A 138 -7.55 2.79 -3.19
N GLY A 139 -6.52 3.63 -3.31
CA GLY A 139 -5.50 3.86 -2.28
C GLY A 139 -5.65 5.21 -1.57
N SER A 140 -4.68 5.56 -0.72
CA SER A 140 -4.51 6.90 -0.11
C SER A 140 -5.76 7.47 0.55
N SER A 141 -6.57 6.63 1.18
CA SER A 141 -7.85 7.00 1.83
C SER A 141 -8.88 7.67 0.90
N VAL A 142 -8.75 7.53 -0.43
CA VAL A 142 -9.72 8.04 -1.40
C VAL A 142 -11.10 7.46 -1.12
N GLY A 143 -12.11 8.32 -1.05
CA GLY A 143 -13.50 7.96 -0.78
C GLY A 143 -13.81 7.62 0.69
N ILE A 144 -12.86 7.81 1.60
CA ILE A 144 -13.03 7.56 3.05
C ILE A 144 -13.17 8.91 3.78
N ASP A 145 -14.22 9.01 4.58
CA ASP A 145 -14.49 10.15 5.47
C ASP A 145 -15.17 9.66 6.76
N SER A 146 -15.49 10.55 7.68
CA SER A 146 -16.13 10.22 8.96
C SER A 146 -17.47 9.48 8.81
N SER A 147 -18.19 9.68 7.69
CA SER A 147 -19.44 8.96 7.38
C SER A 147 -19.21 7.55 6.87
N SER A 148 -17.96 7.17 6.60
CA SER A 148 -17.61 5.81 6.17
C SER A 148 -17.72 4.78 7.30
N ILE A 149 -17.76 5.20 8.58
CA ILE A 149 -18.07 4.33 9.73
C ILE A 149 -19.58 4.32 9.93
N CYS A 150 -20.23 3.22 9.59
CA CYS A 150 -21.67 3.04 9.70
C CYS A 150 -22.00 2.20 10.96
N LYS A 151 -22.85 2.76 11.83
CA LYS A 151 -23.22 2.15 13.11
C LYS A 151 -24.50 1.29 13.04
N ASN A 152 -25.23 1.40 11.93
CA ASN A 152 -26.49 0.65 11.69
C ASN A 152 -26.77 0.51 10.19
N SER A 153 -27.79 -0.26 9.86
CA SER A 153 -28.19 -0.59 8.48
C SER A 153 -28.65 0.65 7.68
N GLU A 154 -29.22 1.64 8.32
CA GLU A 154 -29.71 2.85 7.65
C GLU A 154 -28.53 3.71 7.15
N GLN A 155 -27.55 3.97 8.02
CA GLN A 155 -26.33 4.68 7.65
C GLN A 155 -25.56 3.95 6.55
N LEU A 156 -25.45 2.62 6.68
CA LEU A 156 -24.78 1.80 5.68
C LEU A 156 -25.47 1.87 4.32
N HIS A 157 -26.80 1.78 4.31
CA HIS A 157 -27.60 1.85 3.08
C HIS A 157 -27.36 3.16 2.32
N LEU A 158 -27.48 4.28 3.02
CA LEU A 158 -27.28 5.61 2.42
C LEU A 158 -25.85 5.76 1.86
N LYS A 159 -24.83 5.41 2.67
CA LYS A 159 -23.43 5.51 2.25
C LYS A 159 -23.10 4.59 1.10
N MET A 160 -23.62 3.37 1.09
CA MET A 160 -23.40 2.36 0.04
C MET A 160 -23.86 2.88 -1.32
N PHE A 161 -25.06 3.41 -1.44
CA PHE A 161 -25.55 3.93 -2.71
C PHE A 161 -24.75 5.15 -3.17
N SER A 162 -24.48 6.10 -2.27
CA SER A 162 -23.65 7.27 -2.60
C SER A 162 -22.24 6.89 -3.09
N MET A 163 -21.68 5.78 -2.58
CA MET A 163 -20.37 5.31 -3.06
C MET A 163 -20.46 4.56 -4.40
N LEU A 164 -21.51 3.76 -4.61
CA LEU A 164 -21.71 3.02 -5.86
C LEU A 164 -22.03 3.94 -7.07
N GLU A 165 -22.42 5.19 -6.84
CA GLU A 165 -22.49 6.20 -7.90
C GLU A 165 -21.11 6.59 -8.46
N LYS A 166 -20.05 6.42 -7.66
CA LYS A 166 -18.68 6.87 -7.97
C LYS A 166 -17.71 5.72 -8.23
N TYR A 167 -17.92 4.59 -7.56
CA TYR A 167 -17.02 3.45 -7.56
C TYR A 167 -17.76 2.19 -8.02
N SER A 168 -17.17 1.43 -8.92
CA SER A 168 -17.75 0.18 -9.44
C SER A 168 -17.87 -0.91 -8.38
N GLU A 169 -16.95 -0.91 -7.41
CA GLU A 169 -16.87 -1.88 -6.33
C GLU A 169 -16.52 -1.21 -5.00
N ILE A 170 -17.19 -1.61 -3.96
CA ILE A 170 -16.94 -1.19 -2.58
C ILE A 170 -16.78 -2.41 -1.68
N ILE A 171 -16.00 -2.26 -0.62
CA ILE A 171 -15.87 -3.26 0.43
C ILE A 171 -16.50 -2.74 1.72
N ILE A 172 -17.33 -3.57 2.36
CA ILE A 172 -17.89 -3.32 3.69
C ILE A 172 -17.14 -4.24 4.64
N GLU A 173 -16.53 -3.68 5.69
CA GLU A 173 -15.72 -4.43 6.64
C GLU A 173 -16.15 -4.15 8.07
N LYS A 174 -16.00 -5.13 8.96
CA LYS A 174 -16.11 -4.89 10.40
C LYS A 174 -15.10 -3.79 10.78
N PHE A 175 -15.59 -2.72 11.40
CA PHE A 175 -14.72 -1.70 11.98
C PHE A 175 -14.06 -2.26 13.25
N ILE A 176 -12.73 -2.28 13.28
CA ILE A 176 -11.93 -2.74 14.41
C ILE A 176 -11.42 -1.53 15.18
N PRO A 177 -11.86 -1.30 16.43
CA PRO A 177 -11.24 -0.29 17.30
C PRO A 177 -9.78 -0.64 17.61
N GLY A 178 -8.89 0.36 17.63
CA GLY A 178 -7.47 0.11 17.93
C GLY A 178 -6.54 1.06 17.18
N TYR A 179 -5.27 0.73 17.15
CA TYR A 179 -4.20 1.52 16.55
C TYR A 179 -4.02 1.18 15.07
N ASP A 180 -3.79 2.20 14.23
CA ASP A 180 -3.31 2.01 12.86
C ASP A 180 -1.80 1.78 12.90
N ILE A 181 -1.41 0.56 12.57
CA ILE A 181 -0.02 0.11 12.53
C ILE A 181 0.36 -0.25 11.12
N THR A 182 1.45 0.32 10.65
CA THR A 182 2.03 0.05 9.33
C THR A 182 3.33 -0.72 9.51
N ASN A 183 3.53 -1.77 8.72
CA ASN A 183 4.82 -2.42 8.60
C ASN A 183 5.46 -2.11 7.24
N PHE A 184 6.66 -1.55 7.27
CA PHE A 184 7.45 -1.24 6.10
C PHE A 184 8.55 -2.30 5.94
N ILE A 185 8.61 -2.94 4.77
CA ILE A 185 9.55 -4.03 4.52
C ILE A 185 10.32 -3.79 3.23
N ILE A 186 11.64 -4.01 3.25
CA ILE A 186 12.51 -4.06 2.09
C ILE A 186 13.22 -5.39 2.07
N GLY A 187 13.17 -6.08 0.94
CA GLY A 187 13.84 -7.36 0.76
C GLY A 187 12.98 -8.36 0.02
N ASN A 188 13.51 -9.57 -0.07
CA ASN A 188 12.88 -10.72 -0.72
C ASN A 188 12.98 -11.93 0.20
N VAL A 189 12.27 -13.01 -0.09
CA VAL A 189 12.06 -14.20 0.76
C VAL A 189 13.31 -14.67 1.49
N GLU A 190 14.46 -14.65 0.84
CA GLU A 190 15.71 -15.15 1.41
C GLU A 190 16.55 -14.07 2.11
N ASN A 191 16.14 -12.80 2.00
CA ASN A 191 16.95 -11.69 2.51
C ASN A 191 16.11 -10.42 2.74
N PHE A 192 15.36 -10.41 3.83
CA PHE A 192 14.74 -9.18 4.31
C PHE A 192 15.79 -8.27 4.91
N ARG A 193 15.98 -7.09 4.33
CA ARG A 193 16.99 -6.11 4.74
C ARG A 193 16.46 -5.08 5.70
N LEU A 194 15.16 -4.83 5.65
CA LEU A 194 14.45 -3.92 6.53
C LEU A 194 13.07 -4.50 6.81
N ASN A 195 12.65 -4.45 8.06
CA ASN A 195 11.32 -4.84 8.50
C ASN A 195 10.99 -4.01 9.74
N GLN A 196 10.29 -2.88 9.57
CA GLN A 196 10.05 -1.89 10.60
C GLN A 196 8.57 -1.59 10.74
N THR A 197 8.04 -1.64 11.96
CA THR A 197 6.67 -1.24 12.27
C THR A 197 6.61 0.21 12.74
N LEU A 198 5.56 0.88 12.29
CA LEU A 198 5.25 2.27 12.55
C LEU A 198 3.84 2.38 13.09
N ALA A 199 3.60 3.29 14.02
CA ALA A 199 2.26 3.73 14.41
C ALA A 199 1.89 5.02 13.67
N ALA A 200 0.65 5.13 13.25
CA ALA A 200 0.12 6.31 12.57
C ALA A 200 -0.43 7.33 13.58
N PHE A 201 -0.19 8.60 13.29
CA PHE A 201 -0.65 9.74 14.08
C PHE A 201 -1.42 10.71 13.19
N HIS A 202 -2.48 11.26 13.75
CA HIS A 202 -3.22 12.38 13.21
C HIS A 202 -3.07 13.59 14.14
N ASP A 203 -2.67 14.75 13.61
CA ASP A 203 -2.39 15.97 14.40
C ASP A 203 -1.52 15.69 15.66
N LYS A 204 -0.50 14.84 15.51
CA LYS A 204 0.42 14.39 16.59
C LYS A 204 -0.24 13.50 17.67
N LYS A 205 -1.50 13.10 17.51
CA LYS A 205 -2.16 12.12 18.36
C LYS A 205 -2.14 10.76 17.69
N ILE A 206 -1.99 9.69 18.45
CA ILE A 206 -2.11 8.32 17.92
C ILE A 206 -3.54 8.11 17.41
N ILE A 207 -3.66 7.54 16.21
CA ILE A 207 -4.96 7.13 15.68
C ILE A 207 -5.42 5.90 16.45
N ASP A 208 -6.53 6.02 17.16
CA ASP A 208 -7.08 4.95 17.99
C ASP A 208 -8.61 4.80 17.83
N ASP A 209 -9.15 3.82 18.54
CA ASP A 209 -10.52 3.38 18.70
C ASP A 209 -11.59 3.81 17.69
N GLN A 210 -11.82 5.08 17.44
CA GLN A 210 -12.91 5.56 16.57
C GLN A 210 -12.43 6.45 15.42
N GLU A 211 -11.12 6.69 15.35
CA GLU A 211 -10.54 7.52 14.31
C GLU A 211 -10.12 6.70 13.10
N ILE A 212 -10.28 7.30 11.93
CA ILE A 212 -9.79 6.80 10.65
C ILE A 212 -9.05 7.92 9.93
N MET A 213 -8.03 7.58 9.17
CA MET A 213 -7.41 8.50 8.24
C MET A 213 -8.36 8.80 7.09
N SER A 214 -8.74 10.05 6.92
CA SER A 214 -9.51 10.51 5.77
C SER A 214 -8.59 11.07 4.69
N ILE A 215 -9.15 11.21 3.46
CA ILE A 215 -8.44 11.87 2.37
C ILE A 215 -8.08 13.32 2.69
N ASN A 216 -8.95 14.02 3.43
CA ASN A 216 -8.71 15.41 3.83
C ASN A 216 -7.51 15.54 4.78
N ASP A 217 -7.33 14.57 5.68
CA ASP A 217 -6.20 14.53 6.60
C ASP A 217 -4.90 14.25 5.86
N TYR A 218 -4.99 13.44 4.81
CA TYR A 218 -3.88 13.15 3.93
C TYR A 218 -3.43 14.40 3.14
N ILE A 219 -4.38 15.11 2.52
CA ILE A 219 -4.13 16.35 1.76
C ILE A 219 -3.58 17.46 2.67
N ALA A 220 -4.07 17.55 3.92
CA ALA A 220 -3.64 18.56 4.88
C ALA A 220 -2.28 18.26 5.54
N GLU A 221 -1.58 17.19 5.13
CA GLU A 221 -0.29 16.74 5.73
C GLU A 221 -0.36 16.55 7.27
N ARG A 222 -1.55 16.24 7.82
CA ARG A 222 -1.76 16.05 9.26
C ARG A 222 -1.26 14.72 9.78
N ASN A 223 -0.96 13.78 8.88
CA ASN A 223 -0.54 12.43 9.24
C ASN A 223 0.98 12.39 9.45
N SER A 224 1.38 11.70 10.49
CA SER A 224 2.77 11.39 10.78
C SER A 224 2.91 9.96 11.29
N TYR A 225 4.14 9.45 11.33
CA TYR A 225 4.41 8.08 11.75
C TYR A 225 5.54 8.07 12.77
N GLY A 226 5.42 7.21 13.76
CA GLY A 226 6.40 7.04 14.83
C GLY A 226 6.61 5.58 15.20
N ASP A 227 7.47 5.34 16.19
CA ASP A 227 7.78 4.00 16.63
C ASP A 227 6.56 3.30 17.25
N ALA A 228 6.16 2.17 16.66
CA ALA A 228 5.01 1.38 17.09
C ALA A 228 5.22 0.76 18.49
N LEU A 229 6.45 0.49 18.91
CA LEU A 229 6.75 -0.10 20.23
C LEU A 229 6.32 0.76 21.41
N LYS A 230 5.95 2.01 21.18
CA LYS A 230 5.35 2.87 22.21
C LYS A 230 3.87 2.53 22.51
N PHE A 231 3.22 1.76 21.63
CA PHE A 231 1.76 1.50 21.69
C PHE A 231 1.41 0.01 21.67
N ILE A 232 2.29 -0.83 21.11
CA ILE A 232 2.11 -2.28 21.04
C ILE A 232 3.26 -3.01 21.73
N SER A 233 3.00 -4.21 22.23
CA SER A 233 4.03 -5.05 22.88
C SER A 233 5.06 -5.57 21.88
N ASP A 234 6.25 -5.93 22.35
CA ASP A 234 7.27 -6.61 21.55
C ASP A 234 6.74 -7.90 20.90
N TYR A 235 5.90 -8.63 21.61
CA TYR A 235 5.26 -9.85 21.08
C TYR A 235 4.36 -9.53 19.89
N THR A 236 3.50 -8.52 20.02
CA THR A 236 2.62 -8.06 18.93
C THR A 236 3.44 -7.56 17.75
N ASN A 237 4.49 -6.79 18.01
CA ASN A 237 5.40 -6.29 16.98
C ASN A 237 6.06 -7.43 16.19
N LYS A 238 6.66 -8.41 16.88
CA LYS A 238 7.26 -9.59 16.23
C LYS A 238 6.25 -10.37 15.39
N LYS A 239 5.02 -10.49 15.88
CA LYS A 239 3.93 -11.18 15.16
C LYS A 239 3.54 -10.45 13.86
N ILE A 240 3.45 -9.10 13.90
CA ILE A 240 3.23 -8.27 12.70
C ILE A 240 4.36 -8.48 11.69
N MET A 241 5.62 -8.42 12.14
CA MET A 241 6.77 -8.62 11.27
C MET A 241 6.75 -10.00 10.60
N ASN A 242 6.39 -11.06 11.34
CA ASN A 242 6.27 -12.42 10.80
C ASN A 242 5.11 -12.54 9.79
N TYR A 243 3.96 -11.94 10.10
CA TYR A 243 2.82 -11.89 9.17
C TYR A 243 3.22 -11.17 7.88
N SER A 244 3.89 -10.02 7.98
CA SER A 244 4.35 -9.26 6.82
C SER A 244 5.33 -10.06 5.96
N GLN A 245 6.29 -10.74 6.57
CA GLN A 245 7.21 -11.63 5.85
C GLN A 245 6.48 -12.77 5.15
N SER A 246 5.49 -13.38 5.80
CA SER A 246 4.66 -14.43 5.21
C SER A 246 3.86 -13.92 4.01
N ILE A 247 3.22 -12.75 4.14
CA ILE A 247 2.44 -12.12 3.06
C ILE A 247 3.35 -11.83 1.86
N VAL A 248 4.48 -11.14 2.10
CA VAL A 248 5.45 -10.80 1.05
C VAL A 248 5.96 -12.04 0.33
N SER A 249 6.28 -13.10 1.10
CA SER A 249 6.84 -14.34 0.55
C SER A 249 5.84 -15.18 -0.23
N LYS A 250 4.58 -15.21 0.20
CA LYS A 250 3.55 -16.09 -0.38
C LYS A 250 2.72 -15.45 -1.48
N LEU A 251 2.73 -14.12 -1.56
CA LEU A 251 2.05 -13.39 -2.62
C LEU A 251 3.02 -12.85 -3.69
N ASP A 252 4.27 -13.32 -3.71
CA ASP A 252 5.32 -12.89 -4.66
C ASP A 252 5.46 -11.36 -4.72
N ILE A 253 5.44 -10.73 -3.54
CA ILE A 253 5.70 -9.29 -3.40
C ILE A 253 7.21 -9.13 -3.30
N TYR A 254 7.81 -8.35 -4.20
CA TYR A 254 9.24 -8.21 -4.29
C TYR A 254 9.73 -6.82 -3.90
N ASP A 255 10.92 -6.79 -3.36
CA ASP A 255 11.80 -5.65 -3.14
C ASP A 255 11.34 -4.68 -2.08
N ILE A 256 10.10 -4.21 -2.10
CA ILE A 256 9.55 -3.24 -1.16
C ILE A 256 8.04 -3.42 -0.98
N ALA A 257 7.55 -3.28 0.25
CA ALA A 257 6.13 -3.25 0.54
C ALA A 257 5.82 -2.40 1.78
N ARG A 258 4.60 -1.89 1.83
CA ARG A 258 3.95 -1.36 3.03
C ARG A 258 2.71 -2.18 3.30
N ILE A 259 2.59 -2.68 4.52
CA ILE A 259 1.46 -3.51 4.94
C ILE A 259 0.79 -2.85 6.13
N ASP A 260 -0.51 -2.60 6.01
CA ASP A 260 -1.26 -1.86 6.99
C ASP A 260 -2.13 -2.81 7.82
N TYR A 261 -2.11 -2.62 9.14
CA TYR A 261 -2.81 -3.42 10.13
C TYR A 261 -3.63 -2.54 11.07
N ARG A 262 -4.70 -3.09 11.60
CA ARG A 262 -5.38 -2.57 12.78
C ARG A 262 -5.03 -3.46 13.97
N VAL A 263 -4.56 -2.85 15.06
CA VAL A 263 -4.17 -3.57 16.28
C VAL A 263 -5.03 -3.08 17.43
N THR A 264 -5.81 -4.00 18.03
CA THR A 264 -6.65 -3.66 19.19
C THR A 264 -5.78 -3.32 20.42
N LYS A 265 -6.35 -2.65 21.40
CA LYS A 265 -5.69 -2.37 22.71
C LYS A 265 -5.31 -3.66 23.46
N THR A 266 -5.94 -4.78 23.13
CA THR A 266 -5.64 -6.12 23.67
C THR A 266 -4.55 -6.85 22.88
N GLY A 267 -4.06 -6.26 21.77
CA GLY A 267 -2.96 -6.81 20.95
C GLY A 267 -3.41 -7.77 19.85
N GLU A 268 -4.71 -7.85 19.55
CA GLU A 268 -5.21 -8.59 18.37
C GLU A 268 -4.86 -7.83 17.11
N ILE A 269 -4.38 -8.56 16.09
CA ILE A 269 -3.86 -7.99 14.84
C ILE A 269 -4.82 -8.34 13.70
N TYR A 270 -5.21 -7.34 12.92
CA TYR A 270 -6.04 -7.52 11.73
C TYR A 270 -5.36 -6.86 10.52
N PHE A 271 -5.15 -7.63 9.46
CA PHE A 271 -4.62 -7.11 8.19
C PHE A 271 -5.66 -6.22 7.50
N LEU A 272 -5.25 -5.06 7.03
CA LEU A 272 -6.11 -4.13 6.29
C LEU A 272 -5.81 -4.15 4.79
N GLU A 273 -4.59 -3.86 4.40
CA GLU A 273 -4.15 -3.81 3.00
C GLU A 273 -2.64 -3.96 2.86
N VAL A 274 -2.17 -4.22 1.64
CA VAL A 274 -0.76 -4.18 1.28
C VAL A 274 -0.55 -3.29 0.06
N ASN A 275 0.46 -2.43 0.12
CA ASN A 275 0.88 -1.57 -0.97
C ASN A 275 2.25 -2.03 -1.48
N THR A 276 2.30 -2.47 -2.73
CA THR A 276 3.51 -3.00 -3.41
C THR A 276 4.31 -1.92 -4.15
N VAL A 277 3.77 -0.71 -4.25
CA VAL A 277 4.45 0.49 -4.77
C VAL A 277 4.21 1.63 -3.76
N PRO A 278 4.78 1.52 -2.53
CA PRO A 278 4.60 2.56 -1.53
C PRO A 278 5.33 3.84 -1.93
N ALA A 279 4.79 4.98 -1.52
CA ALA A 279 5.45 6.26 -1.74
C ALA A 279 6.79 6.32 -0.98
N ILE A 280 7.87 6.60 -1.71
CA ILE A 280 9.23 6.70 -1.18
C ILE A 280 9.64 8.16 -1.17
N HIS A 281 9.48 8.81 0.00
CA HIS A 281 9.85 10.20 0.18
C HIS A 281 10.22 10.47 1.65
N ARG A 282 11.04 11.48 1.93
CA ARG A 282 11.45 11.85 3.31
C ARG A 282 10.27 12.27 4.20
N ARG A 283 9.15 12.69 3.62
CA ARG A 283 7.91 13.08 4.35
C ARG A 283 6.90 11.94 4.52
N THR A 284 7.15 10.75 3.95
CA THR A 284 6.29 9.57 4.05
C THR A 284 6.77 8.61 5.15
N GLN A 285 6.17 7.41 5.18
CA GLN A 285 6.60 6.31 6.06
C GLN A 285 8.08 5.98 5.87
N ALA A 286 8.60 6.07 4.64
CA ALA A 286 10.02 5.83 4.35
C ALA A 286 10.93 6.78 5.15
N GLY A 287 10.61 8.07 5.20
CA GLY A 287 11.35 9.03 6.01
C GLY A 287 11.22 8.80 7.52
N SER A 288 10.06 8.30 7.98
CA SER A 288 9.87 7.93 9.39
C SER A 288 10.69 6.69 9.76
N VAL A 289 10.77 5.70 8.87
CA VAL A 289 11.68 4.54 9.01
C VAL A 289 13.12 5.01 9.15
N CYS A 290 13.57 5.92 8.29
CA CYS A 290 14.93 6.47 8.36
C CYS A 290 15.22 7.10 9.73
N LYS A 291 14.29 7.89 10.26
CA LYS A 291 14.44 8.53 11.58
C LYS A 291 14.50 7.52 12.72
N ILE A 292 13.64 6.50 12.72
CA ILE A 292 13.58 5.47 13.77
C ILE A 292 14.85 4.62 13.76
N LEU A 293 15.33 4.23 12.59
CA LEU A 293 16.52 3.40 12.44
C LEU A 293 17.85 4.19 12.44
N ASN A 294 17.77 5.51 12.53
CA ASN A 294 18.92 6.41 12.45
C ASN A 294 19.79 6.15 11.20
N ILE A 295 19.16 6.01 10.05
CA ILE A 295 19.80 5.85 8.74
C ILE A 295 19.49 7.04 7.84
N THR A 296 20.34 7.33 6.87
CA THR A 296 20.06 8.35 5.87
C THR A 296 19.07 7.84 4.82
N PHE A 297 18.46 8.74 4.07
CA PHE A 297 17.57 8.38 2.98
C PHE A 297 18.31 7.66 1.84
N GLU A 298 19.57 8.01 1.61
CA GLU A 298 20.47 7.34 0.67
C GLU A 298 20.72 5.89 1.12
N GLN A 299 20.99 5.64 2.40
CA GLN A 299 21.12 4.28 2.94
C GLN A 299 19.83 3.46 2.78
N PHE A 300 18.67 4.09 3.01
CA PHE A 300 17.38 3.46 2.76
C PHE A 300 17.21 3.08 1.27
N LEU A 301 17.54 4.00 0.35
CA LEU A 301 17.48 3.72 -1.09
C LEU A 301 18.51 2.65 -1.51
N ASP A 302 19.69 2.59 -0.89
CA ASP A 302 20.65 1.54 -1.16
C ASP A 302 20.11 0.15 -0.75
N LEU A 303 19.44 0.04 0.38
CA LEU A 303 18.76 -1.21 0.78
C LEU A 303 17.76 -1.65 -0.29
N TYR A 304 16.97 -0.72 -0.82
CA TYR A 304 15.98 -1.01 -1.85
C TYR A 304 16.62 -1.42 -3.18
N VAL A 305 17.51 -0.60 -3.75
CA VAL A 305 18.20 -0.87 -5.01
C VAL A 305 19.00 -2.17 -4.94
N SER A 306 19.71 -2.41 -3.84
CA SER A 306 20.46 -3.64 -3.61
C SER A 306 19.56 -4.87 -3.54
N SER A 307 18.34 -4.74 -2.99
CA SER A 307 17.34 -5.82 -2.98
C SER A 307 16.90 -6.19 -4.39
N VAL A 308 16.56 -5.20 -5.21
CA VAL A 308 16.19 -5.37 -6.62
C VAL A 308 17.30 -6.07 -7.41
N LYS A 309 18.53 -5.54 -7.32
CA LYS A 309 19.70 -6.12 -8.02
C LYS A 309 19.93 -7.58 -7.65
N LYS A 310 19.89 -7.89 -6.35
CA LYS A 310 20.12 -9.27 -5.87
C LYS A 310 19.06 -10.24 -6.36
N ARG A 311 17.78 -9.83 -6.41
CA ARG A 311 16.70 -10.65 -6.96
C ARG A 311 16.90 -10.94 -8.44
N LEU A 312 17.16 -9.89 -9.22
CA LEU A 312 17.32 -10.01 -10.68
C LEU A 312 18.59 -10.78 -11.14
N GLN A 313 19.59 -10.88 -10.27
CA GLN A 313 20.78 -11.72 -10.53
C GLN A 313 20.50 -13.22 -10.33
N LYS A 314 19.54 -13.58 -9.47
CA LYS A 314 19.17 -14.99 -9.21
C LYS A 314 18.18 -15.55 -10.24
N SER A 315 17.49 -14.70 -10.98
CA SER A 315 16.51 -15.09 -12.00
C SER A 315 17.16 -15.50 -13.34
N LYS A 316 18.48 -15.69 -13.36
CA LYS A 316 19.24 -16.33 -14.42
C LYS A 316 19.49 -17.78 -14.01
#